data_8e13c48bef64e60e804cbe17634cf7b9
#
_entry.id   8e13c48bef64e60e804cbe17634cf7b9
#
_cell.length_a   1.000
_cell.length_b   1.000
_cell.length_c   1.000
_cell.angle_alpha   90.00
_cell.angle_beta   90.00
_cell.angle_gamma   90.00
#
_symmetry.space_group_name_H-M   'P 1'
#
loop_
_entity.id
_entity.type
_entity.pdbx_description
1 polymer ?
#
loop_
_entity_poly.entity_id
_entity_poly.type
_entity_poly.pdbx_seq_one_letter_code
_entity_poly.pdbx_strand_id
1 'polypeptide(L)'
;VTDLEINAIPRAGAYDGLGMFVISRPLLAKVVEESYSKGYIHLEREFIQRRFNEGTLSIHLYGFDGVVLRNTDIAQYFANSMKMLSDESIRRGLFDPARPIYTKVRDEYPSYYSETSELHDCLVADGCTLRGYAEHSVLFRSVTLDENAQVRNSIVMQGTRIGRGAHLDCVILDKNVTVSDGMVLK
;
A
#
# COMPACT_ATOMS: atom_id res chain seq x y z
N VAL A 1 24.38 14.01 7.98
CA VAL A 1 23.84 13.16 9.08
C VAL A 1 24.87 13.10 10.17
N THR A 2 24.49 13.41 11.40
CA THR A 2 25.38 13.42 12.58
C THR A 2 25.19 12.20 13.47
N ASP A 3 24.03 11.56 13.37
CA ASP A 3 23.68 10.34 14.09
C ASP A 3 22.76 9.47 13.24
N LEU A 4 22.88 8.16 13.34
CA LEU A 4 22.07 7.18 12.62
C LEU A 4 21.75 6.00 13.52
N GLU A 5 20.47 5.83 13.80
CA GLU A 5 19.99 4.68 14.58
C GLU A 5 19.00 3.86 13.73
N ILE A 6 19.06 2.55 13.82
CA ILE A 6 18.17 1.62 13.14
C ILE A 6 17.19 1.00 14.13
N ASN A 7 15.90 1.01 13.79
CA ASN A 7 14.82 0.51 14.66
C ASN A 7 14.75 1.22 16.03
N ALA A 8 15.18 2.47 16.10
CA ALA A 8 15.11 3.27 17.30
C ALA A 8 13.73 3.93 17.48
N ILE A 9 13.41 4.29 18.71
CA ILE A 9 12.23 5.11 19.00
C ILE A 9 12.44 6.53 18.43
N PRO A 10 11.50 7.09 17.67
CA PRO A 10 11.64 8.41 17.11
C PRO A 10 11.92 9.45 18.19
N ARG A 11 12.93 10.30 17.99
CA ARG A 11 13.30 11.41 18.87
C ARG A 11 12.84 12.73 18.29
N ALA A 12 12.52 13.69 19.13
CA ALA A 12 12.19 15.03 18.67
C ALA A 12 13.35 15.64 17.86
N GLY A 13 13.04 16.14 16.67
CA GLY A 13 14.03 16.70 15.73
C GLY A 13 14.81 15.68 14.90
N ALA A 14 14.55 14.39 15.05
CA ALA A 14 15.10 13.37 14.16
C ALA A 14 14.23 13.19 12.91
N TYR A 15 14.87 12.87 11.79
CA TYR A 15 14.19 12.46 10.57
C TYR A 15 13.95 10.95 10.59
N ASP A 16 12.76 10.54 10.14
CA ASP A 16 12.42 9.14 9.99
C ASP A 16 12.75 8.66 8.57
N GLY A 17 13.62 7.66 8.46
CA GLY A 17 14.07 7.10 7.19
C GLY A 17 12.96 6.32 6.49
N LEU A 18 12.78 6.54 5.18
CA LEU A 18 11.76 5.84 4.37
C LEU A 18 12.23 4.49 3.82
N GLY A 19 13.46 4.05 4.15
CA GLY A 19 14.06 2.83 3.59
C GLY A 19 14.44 2.96 2.10
N MET A 20 14.54 4.18 1.59
CA MET A 20 14.94 4.46 0.21
C MET A 20 16.32 5.07 0.17
N PHE A 21 17.20 4.48 -0.63
CA PHE A 21 18.59 4.91 -0.75
C PHE A 21 18.97 5.16 -2.20
N VAL A 22 19.71 6.24 -2.43
CA VAL A 22 20.40 6.49 -3.69
C VAL A 22 21.88 6.23 -3.44
N ILE A 23 22.43 5.25 -4.12
CA ILE A 23 23.80 4.78 -3.94
C ILE A 23 24.50 4.67 -5.29
N SER A 24 25.79 5.02 -5.36
CA SER A 24 26.52 4.86 -6.59
C SER A 24 26.75 3.39 -6.95
N ARG A 25 26.73 3.05 -8.24
CA ARG A 25 26.93 1.67 -8.69
C ARG A 25 28.23 1.04 -8.18
N PRO A 26 29.41 1.71 -8.20
CA PRO A 26 30.63 1.12 -7.65
C PRO A 26 30.55 0.81 -6.16
N LEU A 27 29.88 1.68 -5.38
CA LEU A 27 29.67 1.45 -3.96
C LEU A 27 28.70 0.30 -3.75
N LEU A 28 27.61 0.23 -4.50
CA LEU A 28 26.63 -0.87 -4.41
C LEU A 28 27.29 -2.23 -4.71
N ALA A 29 28.14 -2.31 -5.73
CA ALA A 29 28.88 -3.54 -6.04
C ALA A 29 29.72 -4.02 -4.85
N LYS A 30 30.49 -3.10 -4.24
CA LYS A 30 31.27 -3.42 -3.02
C LYS A 30 30.38 -3.85 -1.86
N VAL A 31 29.21 -3.22 -1.68
CA VAL A 31 28.24 -3.60 -0.64
C VAL A 31 27.80 -5.04 -0.83
N VAL A 32 27.43 -5.42 -2.05
CA VAL A 32 26.96 -6.77 -2.37
C VAL A 32 28.07 -7.80 -2.17
N GLU A 33 29.28 -7.55 -2.65
CA GLU A 33 30.44 -8.44 -2.49
C GLU A 33 30.80 -8.63 -1.00
N GLU A 34 30.86 -7.54 -0.24
CA GLU A 34 31.16 -7.59 1.19
C GLU A 34 30.06 -8.31 1.98
N SER A 35 28.80 -8.02 1.68
CA SER A 35 27.67 -8.65 2.33
C SER A 35 27.65 -10.16 2.08
N TYR A 36 27.90 -10.57 0.84
CA TYR A 36 28.00 -12.00 0.50
C TYR A 36 29.15 -12.68 1.23
N SER A 37 30.35 -12.07 1.24
CA SER A 37 31.54 -12.67 1.87
C SER A 37 31.44 -12.78 3.39
N LYS A 38 30.70 -11.87 4.03
CA LYS A 38 30.51 -11.80 5.49
C LYS A 38 29.20 -12.38 5.99
N GLY A 39 28.32 -12.85 5.12
CA GLY A 39 26.99 -13.34 5.47
C GLY A 39 26.05 -12.29 6.03
N TYR A 40 26.17 -11.03 5.59
CA TYR A 40 25.26 -9.97 6.00
C TYR A 40 23.90 -10.14 5.34
N ILE A 41 22.83 -9.96 6.13
CA ILE A 41 21.44 -10.10 5.69
C ILE A 41 20.74 -8.74 5.66
N HIS A 42 21.12 -7.83 6.57
CA HIS A 42 20.47 -6.54 6.74
C HIS A 42 21.38 -5.38 6.27
N LEU A 43 21.09 -4.83 5.10
CA LEU A 43 21.84 -3.71 4.52
C LEU A 43 21.96 -2.52 5.48
N GLU A 44 20.86 -2.12 6.10
CA GLU A 44 20.83 -0.93 6.93
C GLU A 44 21.71 -1.06 8.17
N ARG A 45 21.56 -2.14 8.93
CA ARG A 45 22.27 -2.34 10.18
C ARG A 45 23.71 -2.80 10.00
N GLU A 46 23.92 -3.79 9.13
CA GLU A 46 25.21 -4.47 9.01
C GLU A 46 26.19 -3.76 8.09
N PHE A 47 25.68 -2.95 7.14
CA PHE A 47 26.52 -2.17 6.26
C PHE A 47 26.42 -0.68 6.55
N ILE A 48 25.23 -0.05 6.40
CA ILE A 48 25.08 1.41 6.44
C ILE A 48 25.42 1.95 7.83
N GLN A 49 24.76 1.48 8.88
CA GLN A 49 25.00 1.96 10.25
C GLN A 49 26.43 1.68 10.70
N ARG A 50 26.95 0.48 10.42
CA ARG A 50 28.31 0.12 10.76
C ARG A 50 29.33 1.04 10.09
N ARG A 51 29.25 1.22 8.78
CA ARG A 51 30.18 2.07 8.01
C ARG A 51 30.06 3.54 8.38
N PHE A 52 28.86 3.99 8.72
CA PHE A 52 28.64 5.32 9.25
C PHE A 52 29.36 5.51 10.60
N ASN A 53 29.20 4.59 11.52
CA ASN A 53 29.86 4.63 12.83
C ASN A 53 31.38 4.52 12.73
N GLU A 54 31.90 3.77 11.77
CA GLU A 54 33.33 3.68 11.45
C GLU A 54 33.86 4.95 10.74
N GLY A 55 33.01 5.92 10.39
CA GLY A 55 33.39 7.14 9.66
C GLY A 55 33.80 6.90 8.18
N THR A 56 33.50 5.72 7.63
CA THR A 56 33.88 5.31 6.28
C THR A 56 32.77 5.50 5.25
N LEU A 57 31.57 5.92 5.69
CA LEU A 57 30.43 6.21 4.84
C LEU A 57 29.85 7.60 5.15
N SER A 58 29.79 8.46 4.13
CA SER A 58 29.09 9.74 4.21
C SER A 58 27.64 9.57 3.79
N ILE A 59 26.71 10.05 4.61
CA ILE A 59 25.26 9.98 4.36
C ILE A 59 24.70 11.40 4.28
N HIS A 60 23.96 11.66 3.22
CA HIS A 60 23.22 12.91 3.02
C HIS A 60 21.73 12.63 3.08
N LEU A 61 20.99 13.51 3.77
CA LEU A 61 19.53 13.45 3.81
C LEU A 61 18.93 14.17 2.61
N TYR A 62 17.90 13.57 2.07
CA TYR A 62 16.93 14.21 1.19
C TYR A 62 15.61 14.36 1.95
N GLY A 63 15.21 15.59 2.27
CA GLY A 63 13.91 15.88 2.89
C GLY A 63 12.78 15.66 1.91
N PHE A 64 11.82 14.85 2.27
CA PHE A 64 10.62 14.60 1.48
C PHE A 64 9.39 15.15 2.19
N ASP A 65 8.76 16.16 1.59
CA ASP A 65 7.59 16.87 2.14
C ASP A 65 6.24 16.33 1.61
N GLY A 66 6.25 15.17 0.96
CA GLY A 66 5.06 14.54 0.40
C GLY A 66 4.33 13.63 1.39
N VAL A 67 3.22 13.09 0.94
CA VAL A 67 2.43 12.12 1.71
C VAL A 67 3.17 10.79 1.82
N VAL A 68 3.28 10.28 3.03
CA VAL A 68 3.87 8.97 3.34
C VAL A 68 2.87 8.16 4.15
N LEU A 69 2.47 7.01 3.62
CA LEU A 69 1.63 6.03 4.31
C LEU A 69 2.47 4.77 4.55
N ARG A 70 2.78 4.48 5.80
CA ARG A 70 3.52 3.27 6.19
C ARG A 70 2.55 2.15 6.54
N ASN A 71 2.80 0.98 6.00
CA ASN A 71 2.02 -0.23 6.30
C ASN A 71 2.94 -1.19 7.07
N THR A 72 2.93 -1.08 8.39
CA THR A 72 3.73 -1.92 9.29
C THR A 72 3.04 -3.23 9.64
N ASP A 73 1.72 -3.22 9.60
CA ASP A 73 0.85 -4.34 9.92
C ASP A 73 -0.49 -4.23 9.15
N ILE A 74 -1.34 -5.22 9.30
CA ILE A 74 -2.64 -5.29 8.62
C ILE A 74 -3.57 -4.17 9.08
N ALA A 75 -3.57 -3.83 10.37
CA ALA A 75 -4.42 -2.77 10.90
C ALA A 75 -4.02 -1.41 10.32
N GLN A 76 -2.72 -1.14 10.23
CA GLN A 76 -2.20 0.08 9.61
C GLN A 76 -2.50 0.14 8.11
N TYR A 77 -2.37 -1.00 7.40
CA TYR A 77 -2.75 -1.10 5.99
C TYR A 77 -4.23 -0.77 5.79
N PHE A 78 -5.09 -1.34 6.61
CA PHE A 78 -6.54 -1.05 6.60
C PHE A 78 -6.80 0.44 6.86
N ALA A 79 -6.27 0.99 7.95
CA ALA A 79 -6.45 2.38 8.33
C ALA A 79 -5.95 3.36 7.24
N ASN A 80 -4.80 3.09 6.63
CA ASN A 80 -4.27 3.90 5.54
C ASN A 80 -5.12 3.83 4.28
N SER A 81 -5.67 2.66 3.97
CA SER A 81 -6.59 2.49 2.83
C SER A 81 -7.90 3.25 3.04
N MET A 82 -8.46 3.22 4.25
CA MET A 82 -9.66 4.01 4.59
C MET A 82 -9.38 5.52 4.58
N LYS A 83 -8.19 5.97 5.00
CA LYS A 83 -7.78 7.38 4.89
C LYS A 83 -7.77 7.88 3.44
N MET A 84 -7.43 7.04 2.47
CA MET A 84 -7.50 7.43 1.06
C MET A 84 -8.94 7.72 0.60
N LEU A 85 -9.95 7.12 1.23
CA LEU A 85 -11.36 7.43 0.96
C LEU A 85 -11.78 8.74 1.61
N SER A 86 -11.46 8.93 2.89
CA SER A 86 -11.95 10.03 3.70
C SER A 86 -11.16 11.33 3.53
N ASP A 87 -9.89 11.28 3.10
CA ASP A 87 -9.01 12.45 3.00
C ASP A 87 -8.55 12.72 1.58
N GLU A 88 -9.16 13.75 0.97
CA GLU A 88 -8.83 14.17 -0.39
C GLU A 88 -7.38 14.68 -0.52
N SER A 89 -6.82 15.26 0.54
CA SER A 89 -5.45 15.76 0.50
C SER A 89 -4.43 14.62 0.37
N ILE A 90 -4.69 13.49 1.01
CA ILE A 90 -3.90 12.27 0.87
C ILE A 90 -4.01 11.72 -0.55
N ARG A 91 -5.22 11.63 -1.11
CA ARG A 91 -5.41 11.18 -2.50
C ARG A 91 -4.68 12.07 -3.50
N ARG A 92 -4.83 13.38 -3.39
CA ARG A 92 -4.14 14.33 -4.27
C ARG A 92 -2.62 14.26 -4.13
N GLY A 93 -2.11 14.09 -2.91
CA GLY A 93 -0.68 13.96 -2.67
C GLY A 93 -0.06 12.67 -3.20
N LEU A 94 -0.81 11.56 -3.19
CA LEU A 94 -0.38 10.27 -3.73
C LEU A 94 -0.55 10.18 -5.25
N PHE A 95 -1.62 10.74 -5.80
CA PHE A 95 -1.94 10.67 -7.23
C PHE A 95 -1.67 12.00 -7.95
N ASP A 96 -0.60 12.70 -7.57
CA ASP A 96 -0.18 13.94 -8.20
C ASP A 96 0.28 13.70 -9.65
N PRO A 97 -0.38 14.28 -10.67
CA PRO A 97 0.02 14.12 -12.06
C PRO A 97 1.42 14.64 -12.38
N ALA A 98 1.92 15.63 -11.63
CA ALA A 98 3.26 16.17 -11.80
C ALA A 98 4.34 15.21 -11.24
N ARG A 99 3.94 14.25 -10.42
CA ARG A 99 4.84 13.30 -9.77
C ARG A 99 4.20 11.92 -9.68
N PRO A 100 3.92 11.29 -10.83
CA PRO A 100 3.19 10.03 -10.87
C PRO A 100 3.98 8.88 -10.22
N ILE A 101 3.26 8.02 -9.51
CA ILE A 101 3.79 6.76 -9.02
C ILE A 101 3.67 5.74 -10.16
N TYR A 102 4.80 5.30 -10.69
CA TYR A 102 4.83 4.31 -11.76
C TYR A 102 4.58 2.92 -11.20
N THR A 103 3.48 2.31 -11.61
CA THR A 103 3.13 0.94 -11.26
C THR A 103 3.00 0.08 -12.52
N LYS A 104 2.89 -1.25 -12.37
CA LYS A 104 2.63 -2.13 -13.49
C LYS A 104 1.26 -1.81 -14.08
N VAL A 105 1.24 -1.28 -15.30
CA VAL A 105 0.01 -1.08 -16.07
C VAL A 105 -0.54 -2.44 -16.47
N ARG A 106 -1.86 -2.62 -16.32
CA ARG A 106 -2.62 -3.76 -16.85
C ARG A 106 -3.84 -3.18 -17.55
N ASP A 107 -4.01 -3.56 -18.80
CA ASP A 107 -5.19 -3.20 -19.56
C ASP A 107 -6.35 -4.08 -19.12
N GLU A 108 -7.38 -3.45 -18.59
CA GLU A 108 -8.65 -4.06 -18.21
C GLU A 108 -9.78 -3.33 -18.93
N TYR A 109 -10.90 -3.98 -19.09
CA TYR A 109 -12.09 -3.32 -19.63
C TYR A 109 -12.70 -2.35 -18.61
N PRO A 110 -13.51 -1.37 -19.03
CA PRO A 110 -14.18 -0.46 -18.12
C PRO A 110 -15.07 -1.20 -17.13
N SER A 111 -15.18 -0.66 -15.91
CA SER A 111 -16.06 -1.23 -14.89
C SER A 111 -17.53 -1.03 -15.27
N TYR A 112 -18.33 -2.07 -15.09
CA TYR A 112 -19.76 -2.08 -15.34
C TYR A 112 -20.56 -1.87 -14.04
N TYR A 113 -21.48 -0.95 -14.08
CA TYR A 113 -22.42 -0.63 -13.00
C TYR A 113 -23.84 -0.95 -13.49
N SER A 114 -24.55 -1.83 -12.77
CA SER A 114 -25.95 -2.12 -13.10
C SER A 114 -26.87 -1.00 -12.65
N GLU A 115 -28.10 -0.98 -13.14
CA GLU A 115 -29.13 -0.01 -12.72
C GLU A 115 -29.46 -0.09 -11.22
N THR A 116 -29.22 -1.25 -10.60
CA THR A 116 -29.50 -1.50 -9.18
C THR A 116 -28.26 -1.34 -8.30
N SER A 117 -27.12 -0.98 -8.86
CA SER A 117 -25.90 -0.78 -8.07
C SER A 117 -25.92 0.58 -7.39
N GLU A 118 -25.53 0.60 -6.12
CA GLU A 118 -25.35 1.81 -5.33
C GLU A 118 -23.96 1.84 -4.74
N LEU A 119 -23.19 2.89 -5.03
CA LEU A 119 -21.83 3.05 -4.52
C LEU A 119 -21.68 4.42 -3.86
N HIS A 120 -21.20 4.44 -2.64
CA HIS A 120 -20.95 5.65 -1.86
C HIS A 120 -19.52 5.64 -1.33
N ASP A 121 -18.78 6.72 -1.59
CA ASP A 121 -17.40 6.91 -1.10
C ASP A 121 -16.51 5.68 -1.34
N CYS A 122 -16.41 5.21 -2.58
CA CYS A 122 -15.63 4.05 -2.97
C CYS A 122 -14.50 4.40 -3.93
N LEU A 123 -13.36 3.71 -3.79
CA LEU A 123 -12.35 3.64 -4.83
C LEU A 123 -12.53 2.34 -5.60
N VAL A 124 -12.83 2.44 -6.89
CA VAL A 124 -13.10 1.30 -7.77
C VAL A 124 -12.09 1.28 -8.90
N ALA A 125 -11.39 0.17 -9.04
CA ALA A 125 -10.47 -0.06 -10.16
C ALA A 125 -11.20 -0.62 -11.39
N ASP A 126 -10.49 -0.71 -12.52
CA ASP A 126 -11.02 -1.20 -13.79
C ASP A 126 -11.45 -2.66 -13.75
N GLY A 127 -12.32 -3.06 -14.69
CA GLY A 127 -12.77 -4.44 -14.89
C GLY A 127 -13.80 -4.94 -13.88
N CYS A 128 -14.31 -4.10 -13.00
CA CYS A 128 -15.30 -4.51 -12.01
C CYS A 128 -16.69 -4.73 -12.61
N THR A 129 -17.46 -5.65 -12.04
CA THR A 129 -18.87 -5.87 -12.35
C THR A 129 -19.70 -5.69 -11.07
N LEU A 130 -20.42 -4.58 -10.98
CA LEU A 130 -21.08 -4.15 -9.74
C LEU A 130 -22.58 -4.15 -9.90
N ARG A 131 -23.28 -5.01 -9.12
CA ARG A 131 -24.74 -5.16 -9.10
C ARG A 131 -25.36 -4.98 -7.72
N GLY A 132 -24.55 -4.74 -6.70
CA GLY A 132 -24.95 -4.60 -5.32
C GLY A 132 -24.62 -3.24 -4.73
N TYR A 133 -24.53 -3.18 -3.41
CA TYR A 133 -24.23 -1.99 -2.64
C TYR A 133 -22.79 -2.00 -2.14
N ALA A 134 -22.08 -0.88 -2.29
CA ALA A 134 -20.78 -0.69 -1.65
C ALA A 134 -20.69 0.71 -1.03
N GLU A 135 -20.13 0.79 0.19
CA GLU A 135 -19.94 2.02 0.92
C GLU A 135 -18.58 2.02 1.61
N HIS A 136 -17.90 3.16 1.53
CA HIS A 136 -16.60 3.41 2.18
C HIS A 136 -15.62 2.24 2.00
N SER A 137 -15.43 1.81 0.75
CA SER A 137 -14.71 0.58 0.42
C SER A 137 -13.77 0.75 -0.76
N VAL A 138 -12.71 -0.07 -0.78
CA VAL A 138 -11.75 -0.14 -1.87
C VAL A 138 -11.95 -1.43 -2.65
N LEU A 139 -12.35 -1.32 -3.92
CA LEU A 139 -12.57 -2.45 -4.82
C LEU A 139 -11.47 -2.46 -5.88
N PHE A 140 -10.63 -3.50 -5.84
CA PHE A 140 -9.56 -3.68 -6.80
C PHE A 140 -10.09 -4.21 -8.15
N ARG A 141 -9.18 -4.41 -9.10
CA ARG A 141 -9.52 -4.82 -10.47
C ARG A 141 -10.33 -6.11 -10.51
N SER A 142 -11.23 -6.19 -11.46
CA SER A 142 -12.02 -7.40 -11.76
C SER A 142 -12.80 -7.95 -10.57
N VAL A 143 -13.20 -7.09 -9.63
CA VAL A 143 -14.10 -7.47 -8.55
C VAL A 143 -15.51 -7.60 -9.08
N THR A 144 -16.19 -8.69 -8.70
CA THR A 144 -17.62 -8.90 -8.98
C THR A 144 -18.41 -8.79 -7.69
N LEU A 145 -19.36 -7.85 -7.68
CA LEU A 145 -20.34 -7.69 -6.61
C LEU A 145 -21.71 -8.10 -7.19
N ASP A 146 -22.21 -9.24 -6.75
CA ASP A 146 -23.47 -9.77 -7.24
C ASP A 146 -24.70 -9.04 -6.65
N GLU A 147 -25.88 -9.35 -7.14
CA GLU A 147 -27.15 -8.70 -6.75
C GLU A 147 -27.41 -8.81 -5.25
N ASN A 148 -27.87 -7.71 -4.66
CA ASN A 148 -28.17 -7.60 -3.22
C ASN A 148 -26.97 -7.87 -2.28
N ALA A 149 -25.76 -8.04 -2.81
CA ALA A 149 -24.57 -8.08 -1.98
C ALA A 149 -24.27 -6.69 -1.39
N GLN A 150 -23.76 -6.64 -0.18
CA GLN A 150 -23.41 -5.39 0.51
C GLN A 150 -21.98 -5.47 1.01
N VAL A 151 -21.20 -4.44 0.69
CA VAL A 151 -19.80 -4.30 1.13
C VAL A 151 -19.64 -2.95 1.80
N ARG A 152 -19.24 -2.94 3.06
CA ARG A 152 -19.02 -1.71 3.83
C ARG A 152 -17.64 -1.73 4.48
N ASN A 153 -17.01 -0.55 4.58
CA ASN A 153 -15.77 -0.36 5.31
C ASN A 153 -14.72 -1.44 4.99
N SER A 154 -14.59 -1.86 3.73
CA SER A 154 -13.88 -3.08 3.39
C SER A 154 -12.89 -2.88 2.23
N ILE A 155 -11.91 -3.77 2.18
CA ILE A 155 -10.93 -3.83 1.09
C ILE A 155 -11.11 -5.17 0.38
N VAL A 156 -11.48 -5.12 -0.89
CA VAL A 156 -11.70 -6.31 -1.73
C VAL A 156 -10.64 -6.34 -2.83
N MET A 157 -9.73 -7.31 -2.75
CA MET A 157 -8.62 -7.40 -3.71
C MET A 157 -9.07 -8.05 -5.03
N GLN A 158 -8.18 -7.96 -6.02
CA GLN A 158 -8.44 -8.28 -7.42
C GLN A 158 -9.03 -9.68 -7.65
N GLY A 159 -9.94 -9.77 -8.64
CA GLY A 159 -10.52 -11.04 -9.08
C GLY A 159 -11.44 -11.71 -8.06
N THR A 160 -11.81 -10.99 -7.00
CA THR A 160 -12.69 -11.51 -5.94
C THR A 160 -14.15 -11.37 -6.33
N ARG A 161 -14.92 -12.40 -6.05
CA ARG A 161 -16.37 -12.42 -6.26
C ARG A 161 -17.11 -12.44 -4.93
N ILE A 162 -18.03 -11.49 -4.76
CA ILE A 162 -18.95 -11.43 -3.64
C ILE A 162 -20.31 -11.93 -4.12
N GLY A 163 -20.73 -13.06 -3.55
CA GLY A 163 -21.94 -13.74 -3.94
C GLY A 163 -23.22 -12.97 -3.61
N ARG A 164 -24.31 -13.39 -4.21
CA ARG A 164 -25.62 -12.76 -4.09
C ARG A 164 -26.09 -12.67 -2.63
N GLY A 165 -26.50 -11.48 -2.22
CA GLY A 165 -26.99 -11.26 -0.86
C GLY A 165 -25.97 -11.46 0.25
N ALA A 166 -24.67 -11.53 -0.06
CA ALA A 166 -23.63 -11.58 0.95
C ALA A 166 -23.44 -10.21 1.61
N HIS A 167 -23.09 -10.19 2.89
CA HIS A 167 -22.87 -8.98 3.68
C HIS A 167 -21.47 -8.96 4.28
N LEU A 168 -20.69 -7.97 3.89
CA LEU A 168 -19.32 -7.75 4.34
C LEU A 168 -19.20 -6.40 5.04
N ASP A 169 -18.61 -6.39 6.23
CA ASP A 169 -18.32 -5.16 6.96
C ASP A 169 -16.99 -5.27 7.69
N CYS A 170 -16.13 -4.27 7.52
CA CYS A 170 -14.81 -4.18 8.15
C CYS A 170 -13.88 -5.38 7.86
N VAL A 171 -13.84 -5.84 6.59
CA VAL A 171 -13.04 -7.01 6.18
C VAL A 171 -12.01 -6.66 5.11
N ILE A 172 -10.95 -7.44 5.06
CA ILE A 172 -9.99 -7.47 3.95
C ILE A 172 -10.10 -8.83 3.29
N LEU A 173 -10.46 -8.86 2.01
CA LEU A 173 -10.43 -10.06 1.19
C LEU A 173 -9.23 -10.04 0.27
N ASP A 174 -8.47 -11.12 0.28
CA ASP A 174 -7.32 -11.29 -0.61
C ASP A 174 -7.79 -11.60 -2.06
N LYS A 175 -6.83 -11.74 -2.96
CA LYS A 175 -7.05 -11.94 -4.39
C LYS A 175 -7.75 -13.27 -4.69
N ASN A 176 -8.62 -13.23 -5.69
CA ASN A 176 -9.30 -14.41 -6.22
C ASN A 176 -10.11 -15.21 -5.18
N VAL A 177 -10.60 -14.51 -4.17
CA VAL A 177 -11.52 -15.09 -3.17
C VAL A 177 -12.93 -15.16 -3.73
N THR A 178 -13.66 -16.21 -3.38
CA THR A 178 -15.10 -16.31 -3.65
C THR A 178 -15.85 -16.36 -2.33
N VAL A 179 -16.68 -15.35 -2.10
CA VAL A 179 -17.64 -15.32 -0.98
C VAL A 179 -18.95 -15.92 -1.46
N SER A 180 -19.45 -16.92 -0.75
CA SER A 180 -20.68 -17.61 -1.11
C SER A 180 -21.92 -16.71 -0.94
N ASP A 181 -22.99 -17.06 -1.64
CA ASP A 181 -24.27 -16.37 -1.55
C ASP A 181 -24.77 -16.35 -0.09
N GLY A 182 -25.28 -15.20 0.35
CA GLY A 182 -25.82 -14.99 1.69
C GLY A 182 -24.80 -15.03 2.84
N MET A 183 -23.50 -15.16 2.57
CA MET A 183 -22.46 -15.16 3.61
C MET A 183 -22.40 -13.83 4.34
N VAL A 184 -22.19 -13.88 5.65
CA VAL A 184 -21.99 -12.69 6.50
C VAL A 184 -20.59 -12.73 7.11
N LEU A 185 -19.79 -11.70 6.84
CA LEU A 185 -18.44 -11.50 7.38
C LEU A 185 -18.35 -10.13 8.05
N LYS A 186 -17.82 -10.10 9.29
CA LYS A 186 -17.64 -8.87 10.08
C LYS A 186 -16.34 -8.92 10.86
#